data_2f4be302f7bfd5ce0fb38efc453f3b36
#
_entry.id   2f4be302f7bfd5ce0fb38efc453f3b36
#
_cell.length_a   1.000
_cell.length_b   1.000
_cell.length_c   1.000
_cell.angle_alpha   90.00
_cell.angle_beta   90.00
_cell.angle_gamma   90.00
#
_symmetry.space_group_name_H-M   'P 1'
#
loop_
_entity.id
_entity.type
_entity.pdbx_description
1 polymer ?
#
loop_
_entity_poly.entity_id
_entity_poly.type
_entity_poly.pdbx_seq_one_letter_code
_entity_poly.pdbx_strand_id
1 'polypeptide(L)'
;MSAQGTRQAAQAPEILFDQASNSQDSYVIALDQGTTSSRAVLVDRSGAIRAITQSPFPQIFPRPGWVEHDPKDILSSQLKVLTELLVSQGLSPEDIDSIGITNQRETTIVWNRHTGEPVHNAIVWQCRRTAEAIDELKQDETIVEEIRSRTGLIPDAYFSASKIAWILDNVEGTREAAQAGDLLFGTVDTWLIWNLTQGRVHATDYTNASRTMLFNINTGEWDGWLCELFSIPPAMLPEVRPSSGNFGRTSNDILPGGIPL
;
A
#
# COMPACT_ATOMS: atom_id res chain seq x y z
N MET A 1 24.71 16.60 -42.45
CA MET A 1 24.84 15.22 -41.92
C MET A 1 23.97 15.15 -40.71
N SER A 2 22.75 14.60 -40.85
CA SER A 2 21.76 14.48 -39.78
C SER A 2 21.85 13.07 -39.18
N ALA A 3 22.14 13.01 -37.88
CA ALA A 3 22.06 11.75 -37.13
C ALA A 3 20.63 11.54 -36.63
N GLN A 4 19.92 10.64 -37.25
CA GLN A 4 18.66 10.13 -36.77
C GLN A 4 18.97 9.06 -35.70
N GLY A 5 18.78 9.39 -34.44
CA GLY A 5 18.81 8.45 -33.34
C GLY A 5 17.43 7.76 -33.23
N THR A 6 17.38 6.51 -33.67
CA THR A 6 16.22 5.64 -33.48
C THR A 6 16.11 5.29 -31.99
N ARG A 7 15.08 5.79 -31.31
CA ARG A 7 14.70 5.31 -29.97
C ARG A 7 14.10 3.92 -30.12
N GLN A 8 14.83 2.90 -29.66
CA GLN A 8 14.27 1.58 -29.44
C GLN A 8 13.23 1.65 -28.33
N ALA A 9 11.97 1.32 -28.65
CA ALA A 9 10.93 1.12 -27.66
C ALA A 9 11.31 -0.08 -26.79
N ALA A 10 11.34 0.12 -25.49
CA ALA A 10 11.51 -0.97 -24.53
C ALA A 10 10.32 -1.93 -24.68
N GLN A 11 10.58 -3.19 -25.02
CA GLN A 11 9.60 -4.24 -25.00
C GLN A 11 9.15 -4.49 -23.56
N ALA A 12 7.83 -4.51 -23.35
CA ALA A 12 7.25 -4.93 -22.08
C ALA A 12 7.72 -6.36 -21.76
N PRO A 13 8.03 -6.67 -20.49
CA PRO A 13 8.45 -8.02 -20.11
C PRO A 13 7.31 -9.01 -20.44
N GLU A 14 7.62 -10.04 -21.20
CA GLU A 14 6.74 -11.20 -21.35
C GLU A 14 6.57 -11.86 -19.98
N ILE A 15 5.34 -11.92 -19.51
CA ILE A 15 4.97 -12.66 -18.32
C ILE A 15 5.06 -14.14 -18.67
N LEU A 16 6.18 -14.77 -18.35
CA LEU A 16 6.34 -16.23 -18.44
C LEU A 16 5.50 -16.87 -17.32
N PHE A 17 4.31 -17.36 -17.69
CA PHE A 17 3.58 -18.29 -16.82
C PHE A 17 4.33 -19.62 -16.79
N ASP A 18 4.83 -19.97 -15.61
CA ASP A 18 5.49 -21.28 -15.41
C ASP A 18 4.47 -22.40 -15.64
N GLN A 19 4.79 -23.30 -16.58
CA GLN A 19 3.91 -24.41 -16.96
C GLN A 19 4.02 -25.54 -15.94
N ALA A 20 3.41 -25.40 -14.77
CA ALA A 20 3.33 -26.50 -13.82
C ALA A 20 2.09 -26.43 -12.91
N SER A 21 0.90 -26.55 -13.48
CA SER A 21 -0.22 -27.19 -12.79
C SER A 21 -1.18 -27.79 -13.83
N ASN A 22 -1.44 -29.07 -13.71
CA ASN A 22 -2.34 -29.84 -14.59
C ASN A 22 -3.82 -29.66 -14.22
N SER A 23 -4.22 -28.52 -13.61
CA SER A 23 -5.64 -28.16 -13.42
C SER A 23 -6.11 -27.33 -14.60
N GLN A 24 -7.18 -27.78 -15.24
CA GLN A 24 -7.75 -27.12 -16.44
C GLN A 24 -8.28 -25.70 -16.14
N ASP A 25 -8.51 -25.34 -14.88
CA ASP A 25 -9.01 -24.02 -14.45
C ASP A 25 -8.08 -23.46 -13.36
N SER A 26 -7.37 -22.40 -13.69
CA SER A 26 -6.52 -21.65 -12.79
C SER A 26 -6.89 -20.17 -12.87
N TYR A 27 -6.94 -19.51 -11.71
CA TYR A 27 -7.48 -18.16 -11.55
C TYR A 27 -6.48 -17.24 -10.88
N VAL A 28 -6.63 -15.95 -11.13
CA VAL A 28 -6.01 -14.86 -10.35
C VAL A 28 -7.11 -14.14 -9.59
N ILE A 29 -6.84 -13.79 -8.34
CA ILE A 29 -7.73 -12.92 -7.56
C ILE A 29 -7.11 -11.52 -7.49
N ALA A 30 -7.90 -10.50 -7.83
CA ALA A 30 -7.55 -9.10 -7.57
C ALA A 30 -8.31 -8.62 -6.32
N LEU A 31 -7.56 -8.18 -5.30
CA LEU A 31 -8.10 -7.51 -4.12
C LEU A 31 -8.06 -6.00 -4.37
N ASP A 32 -9.22 -5.35 -4.38
CA ASP A 32 -9.37 -3.91 -4.57
C ASP A 32 -9.86 -3.27 -3.26
N GLN A 33 -8.94 -2.65 -2.54
CA GLN A 33 -9.25 -1.92 -1.31
C GLN A 33 -9.56 -0.46 -1.63
N GLY A 34 -10.81 -0.18 -1.96
CA GLY A 34 -11.28 1.17 -2.23
C GLY A 34 -11.44 2.01 -0.96
N THR A 35 -11.83 3.29 -1.12
CA THR A 35 -12.03 4.20 0.02
C THR A 35 -13.25 3.83 0.85
N THR A 36 -14.31 3.29 0.25
CA THR A 36 -15.59 3.03 0.92
C THR A 36 -15.99 1.55 0.97
N SER A 37 -15.27 0.70 0.24
CA SER A 37 -15.59 -0.72 0.14
C SER A 37 -14.37 -1.53 -0.28
N SER A 38 -14.35 -2.79 0.12
CA SER A 38 -13.39 -3.81 -0.30
C SER A 38 -14.03 -4.69 -1.37
N ARG A 39 -13.24 -5.13 -2.36
CA ARG A 39 -13.66 -6.06 -3.40
C ARG A 39 -12.66 -7.18 -3.57
N ALA A 40 -13.18 -8.35 -3.98
CA ALA A 40 -12.37 -9.41 -4.55
C ALA A 40 -12.94 -9.77 -5.93
N VAL A 41 -12.07 -9.83 -6.92
CA VAL A 41 -12.42 -10.09 -8.33
C VAL A 41 -11.71 -11.34 -8.78
N LEU A 42 -12.46 -12.32 -9.27
CA LEU A 42 -11.93 -13.56 -9.85
C LEU A 42 -11.73 -13.38 -11.34
N VAL A 43 -10.51 -13.63 -11.82
CA VAL A 43 -10.13 -13.51 -13.23
C VAL A 43 -9.58 -14.84 -13.72
N ASP A 44 -10.04 -15.33 -14.87
CA ASP A 44 -9.51 -16.53 -15.49
C ASP A 44 -8.29 -16.26 -16.38
N ARG A 45 -7.69 -17.30 -16.91
CA ARG A 45 -6.52 -17.23 -17.82
C ARG A 45 -6.76 -16.45 -19.11
N SER A 46 -8.01 -16.26 -19.51
CA SER A 46 -8.33 -15.44 -20.69
C SER A 46 -8.41 -13.94 -20.37
N GLY A 47 -8.31 -13.57 -19.08
CA GLY A 47 -8.52 -12.22 -18.57
C GLY A 47 -10.00 -11.89 -18.35
N ALA A 48 -10.91 -12.87 -18.45
CA ALA A 48 -12.33 -12.64 -18.21
C ALA A 48 -12.64 -12.64 -16.70
N ILE A 49 -13.43 -11.66 -16.26
CA ILE A 49 -13.95 -11.60 -14.90
C ILE A 49 -15.04 -12.68 -14.75
N ARG A 50 -14.86 -13.58 -13.78
CA ARG A 50 -15.78 -14.69 -13.50
C ARG A 50 -16.71 -14.40 -12.33
N ALA A 51 -16.24 -13.71 -11.32
CA ALA A 51 -17.04 -13.33 -10.17
C ALA A 51 -16.48 -12.07 -9.49
N ILE A 52 -17.34 -11.37 -8.75
CA ILE A 52 -16.98 -10.22 -7.92
C ILE A 52 -17.75 -10.34 -6.61
N THR A 53 -17.04 -10.15 -5.50
CA THR A 53 -17.63 -9.92 -4.18
C THR A 53 -17.24 -8.53 -3.68
N GLN A 54 -18.14 -7.86 -2.96
CA GLN A 54 -17.92 -6.51 -2.45
C GLN A 54 -18.59 -6.34 -1.09
N SER A 55 -17.91 -5.66 -0.17
CA SER A 55 -18.46 -5.29 1.13
C SER A 55 -18.03 -3.86 1.50
N PRO A 56 -18.96 -2.99 1.92
CA PRO A 56 -18.62 -1.71 2.50
C PRO A 56 -17.99 -1.90 3.87
N PHE A 57 -17.27 -0.88 4.34
CA PHE A 57 -16.77 -0.80 5.71
C PHE A 57 -16.99 0.61 6.30
N PRO A 58 -16.98 0.76 7.64
CA PRO A 58 -17.27 2.04 8.30
C PRO A 58 -16.29 3.15 7.93
N GLN A 59 -16.81 4.37 7.83
CA GLN A 59 -16.04 5.60 7.66
C GLN A 59 -16.11 6.38 8.98
N ILE A 60 -14.98 6.93 9.43
CA ILE A 60 -14.89 7.64 10.71
C ILE A 60 -14.58 9.11 10.43
N PHE A 61 -15.38 10.02 10.97
CA PHE A 61 -15.24 11.48 10.81
C PHE A 61 -15.13 12.15 12.19
N PRO A 62 -13.94 12.14 12.85
CA PRO A 62 -13.79 12.62 14.23
C PRO A 62 -14.06 14.12 14.39
N ARG A 63 -13.73 14.90 13.35
CA ARG A 63 -13.88 16.37 13.30
C ARG A 63 -14.13 16.82 11.86
N PRO A 64 -14.64 18.02 11.62
CA PRO A 64 -14.74 18.59 10.27
C PRO A 64 -13.40 18.54 9.53
N GLY A 65 -13.38 17.98 8.33
CA GLY A 65 -12.20 17.82 7.50
C GLY A 65 -11.28 16.64 7.89
N TRP A 66 -11.59 15.89 8.95
CA TRP A 66 -10.86 14.70 9.36
C TRP A 66 -11.56 13.46 8.84
N VAL A 67 -10.79 12.56 8.25
CA VAL A 67 -11.31 11.29 7.72
C VAL A 67 -10.37 10.16 8.15
N GLU A 68 -10.93 9.14 8.77
CA GLU A 68 -10.21 7.98 9.28
C GLU A 68 -10.91 6.67 8.92
N HIS A 69 -10.13 5.60 8.89
CA HIS A 69 -10.63 4.22 8.87
C HIS A 69 -10.00 3.43 10.01
N ASP A 70 -10.72 2.45 10.56
CA ASP A 70 -10.09 1.45 11.40
C ASP A 70 -9.28 0.48 10.50
N PRO A 71 -7.95 0.34 10.69
CA PRO A 71 -7.16 -0.61 9.91
C PRO A 71 -7.64 -2.06 10.03
N LYS A 72 -8.27 -2.42 11.16
CA LYS A 72 -8.87 -3.75 11.37
C LYS A 72 -10.12 -3.94 10.52
N ASP A 73 -10.94 -2.90 10.33
CA ASP A 73 -12.10 -2.95 9.43
C ASP A 73 -11.66 -3.09 7.96
N ILE A 74 -10.59 -2.39 7.56
CA ILE A 74 -9.97 -2.57 6.24
C ILE A 74 -9.58 -4.04 6.02
N LEU A 75 -8.83 -4.63 6.96
CA LEU A 75 -8.38 -6.01 6.88
C LEU A 75 -9.56 -6.99 6.89
N SER A 76 -10.47 -6.86 7.86
CA SER A 76 -11.59 -7.78 8.03
C SER A 76 -12.55 -7.77 6.84
N SER A 77 -12.83 -6.59 6.28
CA SER A 77 -13.67 -6.48 5.08
C SER A 77 -13.00 -7.08 3.85
N GLN A 78 -11.68 -6.96 3.71
CA GLN A 78 -10.94 -7.55 2.60
C GLN A 78 -10.89 -9.09 2.72
N LEU A 79 -10.64 -9.62 3.92
CA LEU A 79 -10.68 -11.07 4.17
C LEU A 79 -12.09 -11.64 3.97
N LYS A 80 -13.13 -10.90 4.38
CA LYS A 80 -14.51 -11.28 4.16
C LYS A 80 -14.83 -11.47 2.68
N VAL A 81 -14.54 -10.46 1.84
CA VAL A 81 -14.86 -10.57 0.39
C VAL A 81 -14.01 -11.65 -0.30
N LEU A 82 -12.76 -11.86 0.13
CA LEU A 82 -11.92 -12.95 -0.37
C LEU A 82 -12.52 -14.32 -0.04
N THR A 83 -12.93 -14.52 1.22
CA THR A 83 -13.57 -15.78 1.66
C THR A 83 -14.91 -16.01 0.95
N GLU A 84 -15.76 -14.99 0.86
CA GLU A 84 -17.04 -15.07 0.15
C GLU A 84 -16.85 -15.43 -1.33
N LEU A 85 -15.82 -14.89 -1.98
CA LEU A 85 -15.50 -15.21 -3.37
C LEU A 85 -15.15 -16.70 -3.52
N LEU A 86 -14.21 -17.20 -2.73
CA LEU A 86 -13.77 -18.60 -2.79
C LEU A 86 -14.93 -19.55 -2.51
N VAL A 87 -15.69 -19.32 -1.44
CA VAL A 87 -16.83 -20.16 -1.05
C VAL A 87 -17.93 -20.14 -2.11
N SER A 88 -18.31 -18.97 -2.62
CA SER A 88 -19.39 -18.84 -3.61
C SER A 88 -19.06 -19.49 -4.95
N GLN A 89 -17.78 -19.57 -5.31
CA GLN A 89 -17.30 -20.19 -6.54
C GLN A 89 -16.89 -21.65 -6.35
N GLY A 90 -16.92 -22.18 -5.12
CA GLY A 90 -16.48 -23.54 -4.80
C GLY A 90 -14.99 -23.78 -5.06
N LEU A 91 -14.16 -22.72 -4.93
CA LEU A 91 -12.72 -22.76 -5.19
C LEU A 91 -11.95 -23.08 -3.92
N SER A 92 -10.89 -23.86 -4.11
CA SER A 92 -9.84 -24.07 -3.12
C SER A 92 -8.64 -23.13 -3.37
N PRO A 93 -7.74 -22.92 -2.39
CA PRO A 93 -6.52 -22.14 -2.60
C PRO A 93 -5.63 -22.69 -3.73
N GLU A 94 -5.72 -23.98 -4.03
CA GLU A 94 -4.95 -24.66 -5.08
C GLU A 94 -5.40 -24.26 -6.50
N ASP A 95 -6.61 -23.74 -6.64
CA ASP A 95 -7.16 -23.24 -7.91
C ASP A 95 -6.68 -21.82 -8.22
N ILE A 96 -5.95 -21.16 -7.29
CA ILE A 96 -5.54 -19.76 -7.39
C ILE A 96 -4.03 -19.66 -7.63
N ASP A 97 -3.65 -19.15 -8.78
CA ASP A 97 -2.24 -18.96 -9.16
C ASP A 97 -1.58 -17.83 -8.34
N SER A 98 -2.30 -16.72 -8.14
CA SER A 98 -1.80 -15.55 -7.40
C SER A 98 -2.91 -14.60 -6.96
N ILE A 99 -2.56 -13.73 -6.01
CA ILE A 99 -3.39 -12.61 -5.56
C ILE A 99 -2.67 -11.31 -5.90
N GLY A 100 -3.30 -10.43 -6.66
CA GLY A 100 -2.87 -9.04 -6.85
C GLY A 100 -3.63 -8.10 -5.92
N ILE A 101 -2.98 -7.03 -5.46
CA ILE A 101 -3.56 -6.03 -4.56
C ILE A 101 -3.54 -4.66 -5.23
N THR A 102 -4.69 -3.99 -5.25
CA THR A 102 -4.80 -2.55 -5.52
C THR A 102 -5.54 -1.86 -4.37
N ASN A 103 -5.28 -0.57 -4.18
CA ASN A 103 -5.75 0.11 -2.97
C ASN A 103 -6.01 1.60 -3.17
N GLN A 104 -6.76 2.19 -2.25
CA GLN A 104 -6.75 3.63 -2.01
C GLN A 104 -5.33 4.04 -1.59
N ARG A 105 -4.62 4.80 -2.43
CA ARG A 105 -3.25 5.24 -2.15
C ARG A 105 -3.22 6.33 -1.08
N GLU A 106 -2.04 6.68 -0.58
CA GLU A 106 -1.73 7.75 0.37
C GLU A 106 -2.37 7.61 1.77
N THR A 107 -3.38 6.75 1.94
CA THR A 107 -3.94 6.43 3.26
C THR A 107 -2.85 5.82 4.12
N THR A 108 -2.64 6.40 5.30
CA THR A 108 -1.47 6.19 6.15
C THR A 108 -1.83 5.33 7.35
N ILE A 109 -1.11 4.23 7.54
CA ILE A 109 -1.24 3.32 8.68
C ILE A 109 0.12 3.20 9.39
N VAL A 110 0.12 3.29 10.71
CA VAL A 110 1.30 3.04 11.55
C VAL A 110 0.92 1.99 12.59
N TRP A 111 1.77 0.97 12.75
CA TRP A 111 1.51 -0.13 13.68
C TRP A 111 2.79 -0.61 14.37
N ASN A 112 2.62 -1.27 15.50
CA ASN A 112 3.71 -1.90 16.22
C ASN A 112 4.12 -3.21 15.54
N ARG A 113 5.43 -3.36 15.19
CA ARG A 113 5.94 -4.54 14.47
C ARG A 113 5.89 -5.84 15.26
N HIS A 114 5.86 -5.76 16.58
CA HIS A 114 5.89 -6.94 17.46
C HIS A 114 4.49 -7.47 17.73
N THR A 115 3.51 -6.57 17.83
CA THR A 115 2.12 -6.94 18.16
C THR A 115 1.20 -6.96 16.94
N GLY A 116 1.57 -6.26 15.86
CA GLY A 116 0.70 -6.02 14.69
C GLY A 116 -0.42 -5.01 14.96
N GLU A 117 -0.47 -4.40 16.17
CA GLU A 117 -1.54 -3.47 16.54
C GLU A 117 -1.29 -2.07 15.96
N PRO A 118 -2.28 -1.49 15.25
CA PRO A 118 -2.23 -0.09 14.84
C PRO A 118 -2.14 0.85 16.05
N VAL A 119 -1.30 1.87 15.97
CA VAL A 119 -1.16 2.88 17.04
C VAL A 119 -2.23 3.97 16.95
N HIS A 120 -2.87 4.10 15.80
CA HIS A 120 -3.92 5.06 15.52
C HIS A 120 -4.80 4.54 14.37
N ASN A 121 -6.01 5.07 14.20
CA ASN A 121 -6.79 4.85 12.99
C ASN A 121 -6.00 5.26 11.75
N ALA A 122 -6.22 4.58 10.63
CA ALA A 122 -5.66 4.97 9.35
C ALA A 122 -6.11 6.40 8.98
N ILE A 123 -5.16 7.30 8.71
CA ILE A 123 -5.48 8.65 8.25
C ILE A 123 -5.67 8.60 6.74
N VAL A 124 -6.92 8.83 6.31
CA VAL A 124 -7.31 8.68 4.90
C VAL A 124 -6.73 9.82 4.05
N TRP A 125 -6.48 9.55 2.78
CA TRP A 125 -5.96 10.51 1.80
C TRP A 125 -6.76 11.84 1.74
N GLN A 126 -8.08 11.79 2.00
CA GLN A 126 -8.98 12.96 2.02
C GLN A 126 -8.82 13.83 3.27
N CYS A 127 -8.14 13.32 4.32
CA CYS A 127 -8.04 14.02 5.60
C CYS A 127 -7.21 15.28 5.49
N ARG A 128 -7.74 16.40 6.03
CA ARG A 128 -7.10 17.72 5.98
C ARG A 128 -6.44 18.15 7.29
N ARG A 129 -6.26 17.22 8.27
CA ARG A 129 -5.68 17.55 9.60
C ARG A 129 -4.27 18.14 9.54
N THR A 130 -3.50 17.83 8.50
CA THR A 130 -2.13 18.32 8.31
C THR A 130 -2.04 19.48 7.31
N ALA A 131 -3.17 20.05 6.89
CA ALA A 131 -3.19 21.10 5.87
C ALA A 131 -2.44 22.35 6.34
N GLU A 132 -2.63 22.76 7.61
CA GLU A 132 -1.97 23.94 8.19
C GLU A 132 -0.44 23.79 8.17
N ALA A 133 0.09 22.65 8.66
CA ALA A 133 1.53 22.37 8.65
C ALA A 133 2.11 22.35 7.23
N ILE A 134 1.35 21.84 6.26
CA ILE A 134 1.77 21.85 4.85
C ILE A 134 1.72 23.29 4.28
N ASP A 135 0.75 24.09 4.66
CA ASP A 135 0.66 25.48 4.20
C ASP A 135 1.78 26.36 4.81
N GLU A 136 2.21 26.06 6.03
CA GLU A 136 3.41 26.67 6.63
C GLU A 136 4.68 26.24 5.86
N LEU A 137 4.85 24.95 5.57
CA LEU A 137 5.98 24.42 4.81
C LEU A 137 6.09 25.07 3.42
N LYS A 138 4.96 25.36 2.77
CA LYS A 138 4.91 26.03 1.46
C LYS A 138 5.36 27.49 1.47
N GLN A 139 5.55 28.11 2.63
CA GLN A 139 6.10 29.48 2.71
C GLN A 139 7.59 29.51 2.31
N ASP A 140 8.28 28.38 2.36
CA ASP A 140 9.65 28.24 1.89
C ASP A 140 9.67 27.64 0.46
N GLU A 141 9.85 28.51 -0.54
CA GLU A 141 9.90 28.12 -1.94
C GLU A 141 11.04 27.14 -2.22
N THR A 142 12.14 27.20 -1.46
CA THR A 142 13.28 26.29 -1.62
C THR A 142 12.91 24.88 -1.22
N ILE A 143 12.18 24.71 -0.10
CA ILE A 143 11.67 23.42 0.34
C ILE A 143 10.66 22.85 -0.68
N VAL A 144 9.78 23.70 -1.20
CA VAL A 144 8.79 23.28 -2.22
C VAL A 144 9.48 22.73 -3.47
N GLU A 145 10.51 23.44 -3.97
CA GLU A 145 11.25 23.01 -5.17
C GLU A 145 12.07 21.74 -4.90
N GLU A 146 12.69 21.59 -3.72
CA GLU A 146 13.40 20.38 -3.33
C GLU A 146 12.44 19.16 -3.25
N ILE A 147 11.26 19.31 -2.66
CA ILE A 147 10.25 18.24 -2.65
C ILE A 147 9.87 17.89 -4.09
N ARG A 148 9.55 18.90 -4.90
CA ARG A 148 9.15 18.71 -6.29
C ARG A 148 10.20 18.01 -7.13
N SER A 149 11.47 18.43 -7.01
CA SER A 149 12.56 17.85 -7.78
C SER A 149 12.81 16.38 -7.46
N ARG A 150 12.61 15.99 -6.20
CA ARG A 150 12.81 14.61 -5.70
C ARG A 150 11.61 13.71 -5.96
N THR A 151 10.41 14.22 -5.79
CA THR A 151 9.17 13.41 -5.77
C THR A 151 8.27 13.62 -6.98
N GLY A 152 8.44 14.71 -7.73
CA GLY A 152 7.49 15.16 -8.75
C GLY A 152 6.19 15.73 -8.18
N LEU A 153 6.04 15.81 -6.84
CA LEU A 153 4.81 16.22 -6.17
C LEU A 153 4.89 17.68 -5.71
N ILE A 154 3.74 18.34 -5.66
CA ILE A 154 3.57 19.61 -4.94
C ILE A 154 3.13 19.27 -3.51
N PRO A 155 3.76 19.83 -2.46
CA PRO A 155 3.39 19.52 -1.08
C PRO A 155 1.88 19.70 -0.82
N ASP A 156 1.24 18.65 -0.32
CA ASP A 156 -0.17 18.66 0.08
C ASP A 156 -0.44 17.68 1.21
N ALA A 157 -1.41 17.99 2.06
CA ALA A 157 -1.92 17.09 3.11
C ALA A 157 -2.49 15.77 2.56
N TYR A 158 -2.67 15.68 1.25
CA TYR A 158 -3.06 14.49 0.53
C TYR A 158 -2.07 13.33 0.73
N PHE A 159 -0.76 13.61 0.70
CA PHE A 159 0.30 12.60 0.75
C PHE A 159 0.62 12.10 2.15
N SER A 160 1.32 10.95 2.26
CA SER A 160 1.48 10.22 3.52
C SER A 160 2.42 10.90 4.52
N ALA A 161 3.50 11.57 4.06
CA ALA A 161 4.56 12.08 4.94
C ALA A 161 4.04 12.92 6.10
N SER A 162 3.20 13.94 5.82
CA SER A 162 2.66 14.81 6.85
C SER A 162 1.74 14.07 7.84
N LYS A 163 1.07 13.01 7.39
CA LYS A 163 0.21 12.18 8.25
C LYS A 163 1.01 11.29 9.19
N ILE A 164 2.15 10.73 8.70
CA ILE A 164 3.08 9.98 9.54
C ILE A 164 3.63 10.91 10.64
N ALA A 165 4.16 12.08 10.24
CA ALA A 165 4.67 13.07 11.18
C ALA A 165 3.62 13.44 12.24
N TRP A 166 2.37 13.68 11.79
CA TRP A 166 1.27 13.99 12.70
C TRP A 166 1.01 12.86 13.71
N ILE A 167 1.00 11.59 13.30
CA ILE A 167 0.83 10.44 14.21
C ILE A 167 1.95 10.43 15.23
N LEU A 168 3.20 10.58 14.81
CA LEU A 168 4.37 10.55 15.67
C LEU A 168 4.39 11.70 16.69
N ASP A 169 3.79 12.84 16.38
CA ASP A 169 3.75 14.03 17.24
C ASP A 169 2.54 14.08 18.16
N ASN A 170 1.42 13.41 17.79
CA ASN A 170 0.14 13.56 18.48
C ASN A 170 -0.35 12.29 19.20
N VAL A 171 0.29 11.14 18.96
CA VAL A 171 -0.03 9.89 19.66
C VAL A 171 1.10 9.59 20.65
N GLU A 172 0.75 9.52 21.93
CA GLU A 172 1.70 9.35 23.03
C GLU A 172 2.59 8.11 22.86
N GLY A 173 3.91 8.28 23.07
CA GLY A 173 4.91 7.22 23.01
C GLY A 173 5.29 6.75 21.59
N THR A 174 4.63 7.24 20.54
CA THR A 174 4.90 6.76 19.18
C THR A 174 6.23 7.28 18.62
N ARG A 175 6.63 8.50 18.98
CA ARG A 175 7.90 9.08 18.54
C ARG A 175 9.09 8.25 19.06
N GLU A 176 9.08 7.93 20.35
CA GLU A 176 10.09 7.10 21.01
C GLU A 176 10.10 5.68 20.46
N ALA A 177 8.93 5.07 20.27
CA ALA A 177 8.80 3.74 19.70
C ALA A 177 9.27 3.68 18.22
N ALA A 178 9.02 4.73 17.44
CA ALA A 178 9.54 4.84 16.08
C ALA A 178 11.06 4.95 16.03
N GLN A 179 11.66 5.74 16.93
CA GLN A 179 13.11 5.87 17.07
C GLN A 179 13.77 4.58 17.55
N ALA A 180 13.08 3.81 18.40
CA ALA A 180 13.53 2.49 18.83
C ALA A 180 13.42 1.42 17.73
N GLY A 181 12.71 1.74 16.62
CA GLY A 181 12.49 0.81 15.52
C GLY A 181 11.32 -0.16 15.76
N ASP A 182 10.44 0.13 16.73
CA ASP A 182 9.30 -0.72 17.08
C ASP A 182 8.05 -0.46 16.23
N LEU A 183 8.03 0.64 15.46
CA LEU A 183 6.91 0.96 14.59
C LEU A 183 7.23 0.75 13.13
N LEU A 184 6.20 0.35 12.38
CA LEU A 184 6.18 0.25 10.93
C LEU A 184 5.15 1.22 10.37
N PHE A 185 5.45 1.74 9.18
CA PHE A 185 4.52 2.50 8.34
C PHE A 185 4.18 1.71 7.09
N GLY A 186 2.96 1.90 6.61
CA GLY A 186 2.55 1.45 5.27
C GLY A 186 1.37 2.22 4.75
N THR A 187 1.22 2.21 3.44
CA THR A 187 -0.03 2.42 2.75
C THR A 187 -0.89 1.15 2.87
N VAL A 188 -2.11 1.18 2.37
CA VAL A 188 -3.05 0.07 2.58
C VAL A 188 -2.56 -1.26 1.98
N ASP A 189 -1.86 -1.22 0.84
CA ASP A 189 -1.19 -2.39 0.25
C ASP A 189 -0.22 -3.05 1.22
N THR A 190 0.68 -2.25 1.83
CA THR A 190 1.66 -2.73 2.81
C THR A 190 0.97 -3.35 4.04
N TRP A 191 -0.09 -2.71 4.53
CA TRP A 191 -0.89 -3.24 5.65
C TRP A 191 -1.52 -4.59 5.33
N LEU A 192 -2.09 -4.73 4.12
CA LEU A 192 -2.68 -6.00 3.67
C LEU A 192 -1.61 -7.07 3.48
N ILE A 193 -0.49 -6.76 2.81
CA ILE A 193 0.64 -7.69 2.62
C ILE A 193 1.18 -8.16 3.98
N TRP A 194 1.43 -7.22 4.91
CA TRP A 194 1.88 -7.55 6.26
C TRP A 194 0.98 -8.56 6.96
N ASN A 195 -0.33 -8.30 6.96
CA ASN A 195 -1.30 -9.19 7.62
C ASN A 195 -1.48 -10.51 6.87
N LEU A 196 -1.61 -10.50 5.53
CA LEU A 196 -1.74 -11.70 4.72
C LEU A 196 -0.53 -12.63 4.85
N THR A 197 0.66 -12.07 5.10
CA THR A 197 1.90 -12.82 5.32
C THR A 197 2.21 -13.07 6.80
N GLN A 198 1.35 -12.66 7.75
CA GLN A 198 1.58 -12.73 9.20
C GLN A 198 2.93 -12.11 9.60
N GLY A 199 3.17 -10.89 9.17
CA GLY A 199 4.35 -10.11 9.55
C GLY A 199 5.65 -10.50 8.85
N ARG A 200 5.64 -11.46 7.93
CA ARG A 200 6.86 -11.92 7.24
C ARG A 200 7.34 -10.95 6.16
N VAL A 201 6.45 -10.15 5.58
CA VAL A 201 6.78 -9.20 4.51
C VAL A 201 6.27 -7.81 4.86
N HIS A 202 7.19 -6.87 4.92
CA HIS A 202 6.92 -5.43 5.06
C HIS A 202 7.40 -4.74 3.77
N ALA A 203 6.53 -4.66 2.77
CA ALA A 203 6.86 -4.17 1.44
C ALA A 203 5.71 -3.39 0.82
N THR A 204 6.05 -2.48 -0.08
CA THR A 204 5.14 -1.72 -0.95
C THR A 204 5.69 -1.73 -2.39
N ASP A 205 4.92 -1.19 -3.33
CA ASP A 205 5.37 -1.02 -4.70
C ASP A 205 5.77 0.44 -5.02
N TYR A 206 6.44 0.63 -6.18
CA TYR A 206 6.82 1.96 -6.65
C TYR A 206 5.62 2.91 -6.80
N THR A 207 4.45 2.40 -7.16
CA THR A 207 3.27 3.25 -7.39
C THR A 207 2.66 3.78 -6.10
N ASN A 208 2.72 3.03 -5.00
CA ASN A 208 2.34 3.50 -3.67
C ASN A 208 3.46 4.34 -3.03
N ALA A 209 4.72 3.90 -3.09
CA ALA A 209 5.86 4.63 -2.55
C ALA A 209 5.94 6.06 -3.11
N SER A 210 5.78 6.24 -4.43
CA SER A 210 5.84 7.54 -5.10
C SER A 210 4.74 8.52 -4.64
N ARG A 211 3.71 8.05 -3.94
CA ARG A 211 2.61 8.87 -3.43
C ARG A 211 2.74 9.22 -1.94
N THR A 212 3.87 8.90 -1.33
CA THR A 212 4.10 9.17 0.10
C THR A 212 4.70 10.55 0.39
N MET A 213 5.31 11.20 -0.60
CA MET A 213 6.16 12.40 -0.45
C MET A 213 7.44 12.11 0.38
N LEU A 214 7.87 10.83 0.39
CA LEU A 214 9.12 10.36 1.02
C LEU A 214 10.04 9.62 0.03
N PHE A 215 9.53 9.33 -1.17
CA PHE A 215 10.19 8.51 -2.16
C PHE A 215 10.79 9.35 -3.28
N ASN A 216 12.08 9.16 -3.55
CA ASN A 216 12.78 9.86 -4.63
C ASN A 216 12.59 9.11 -5.96
N ILE A 217 11.84 9.71 -6.87
CA ILE A 217 11.53 9.11 -8.18
C ILE A 217 12.74 9.07 -9.12
N ASN A 218 13.81 9.82 -8.84
CA ASN A 218 15.01 9.83 -9.65
C ASN A 218 15.97 8.69 -9.29
N THR A 219 16.00 8.29 -8.00
CA THR A 219 16.86 7.20 -7.51
C THR A 219 16.11 5.89 -7.37
N GLY A 220 14.76 5.93 -7.22
CA GLY A 220 13.95 4.75 -6.95
C GLY A 220 14.07 4.25 -5.50
N GLU A 221 14.38 5.13 -4.56
CA GLU A 221 14.62 4.81 -3.15
C GLU A 221 13.93 5.80 -2.21
N TRP A 222 13.79 5.43 -0.94
CA TRP A 222 13.37 6.36 0.12
C TRP A 222 14.40 7.46 0.27
N ASP A 223 13.96 8.71 0.33
CA ASP A 223 14.83 9.88 0.34
C ASP A 223 15.17 10.30 1.78
N GLY A 224 16.46 10.28 2.13
CA GLY A 224 16.92 10.63 3.48
C GLY A 224 16.62 12.09 3.86
N TRP A 225 16.70 13.04 2.92
CA TRP A 225 16.39 14.43 3.17
C TRP A 225 14.89 14.63 3.46
N LEU A 226 14.02 13.95 2.70
CA LEU A 226 12.56 13.99 2.95
C LEU A 226 12.21 13.34 4.29
N CYS A 227 12.85 12.24 4.65
CA CYS A 227 12.68 11.61 5.96
C CYS A 227 13.09 12.56 7.09
N GLU A 228 14.21 13.27 6.95
CA GLU A 228 14.67 14.27 7.92
C GLU A 228 13.71 15.46 8.01
N LEU A 229 13.27 16.01 6.86
CA LEU A 229 12.31 17.12 6.79
C LEU A 229 11.03 16.85 7.58
N PHE A 230 10.49 15.63 7.49
CA PHE A 230 9.28 15.22 8.22
C PHE A 230 9.58 14.50 9.54
N SER A 231 10.86 14.44 9.95
CA SER A 231 11.31 13.74 11.16
C SER A 231 10.78 12.30 11.27
N ILE A 232 10.83 11.54 10.15
CA ILE A 232 10.38 10.16 10.06
C ILE A 232 11.59 9.22 10.06
N PRO A 233 11.72 8.32 11.05
CA PRO A 233 12.79 7.32 11.07
C PRO A 233 12.71 6.39 9.85
N PRO A 234 13.78 6.25 9.03
CA PRO A 234 13.77 5.38 7.84
C PRO A 234 13.47 3.91 8.17
N ALA A 235 13.76 3.45 9.41
CA ALA A 235 13.46 2.09 9.86
C ALA A 235 11.96 1.73 9.89
N MET A 236 11.08 2.73 9.80
CA MET A 236 9.64 2.53 9.69
C MET A 236 9.18 2.18 8.27
N LEU A 237 10.00 2.48 7.26
CA LEU A 237 9.58 2.44 5.86
C LEU A 237 9.68 1.03 5.28
N PRO A 238 8.71 0.60 4.44
CA PRO A 238 8.72 -0.73 3.82
C PRO A 238 9.79 -0.87 2.73
N GLU A 239 10.16 -2.11 2.42
CA GLU A 239 10.92 -2.41 1.21
C GLU A 239 10.09 -2.04 -0.03
N VAL A 240 10.71 -1.37 -1.01
CA VAL A 240 10.04 -1.01 -2.27
C VAL A 240 10.36 -2.04 -3.35
N ARG A 241 9.34 -2.58 -3.98
CA ARG A 241 9.44 -3.62 -5.01
C ARG A 241 8.72 -3.20 -6.29
N PRO A 242 9.05 -3.80 -7.46
CA PRO A 242 8.23 -3.66 -8.67
C PRO A 242 6.80 -4.13 -8.42
N SER A 243 5.80 -3.44 -8.99
CA SER A 243 4.37 -3.78 -8.82
C SER A 243 4.03 -5.21 -9.28
N SER A 244 4.76 -5.72 -10.29
CA SER A 244 4.71 -7.12 -10.74
C SER A 244 5.83 -7.94 -10.10
N GLY A 245 5.99 -7.81 -8.78
CA GLY A 245 7.05 -8.46 -8.01
C GLY A 245 6.52 -9.60 -7.13
N ASN A 246 7.44 -10.25 -6.44
CA ASN A 246 7.10 -11.24 -5.43
C ASN A 246 6.94 -10.54 -4.07
N PHE A 247 5.73 -10.51 -3.53
CA PHE A 247 5.41 -9.98 -2.21
C PHE A 247 5.24 -11.08 -1.15
N GLY A 248 5.68 -12.30 -1.45
CA GLY A 248 5.60 -13.45 -0.55
C GLY A 248 4.39 -14.33 -0.83
N ARG A 249 3.96 -15.05 0.17
CA ARG A 249 2.78 -15.94 0.10
C ARG A 249 1.90 -15.70 1.31
N THR A 250 0.60 -15.86 1.13
CA THR A 250 -0.35 -15.82 2.25
C THR A 250 0.04 -16.85 3.31
N SER A 251 -0.28 -16.55 4.56
CA SER A 251 -0.10 -17.51 5.65
C SER A 251 -1.13 -18.63 5.56
N ASN A 252 -0.74 -19.84 6.02
CA ASN A 252 -1.63 -21.00 6.08
C ASN A 252 -2.85 -20.78 7.01
N ASP A 253 -2.73 -19.91 8.01
CA ASP A 253 -3.84 -19.58 8.91
C ASP A 253 -4.88 -18.67 8.23
N ILE A 254 -4.49 -17.99 7.15
CA ILE A 254 -5.40 -17.15 6.35
C ILE A 254 -5.94 -17.94 5.17
N LEU A 255 -5.05 -18.58 4.40
CA LEU A 255 -5.40 -19.42 3.25
C LEU A 255 -4.49 -20.66 3.25
N PRO A 256 -5.03 -21.87 3.52
CA PRO A 256 -4.26 -23.10 3.50
C PRO A 256 -3.50 -23.29 2.17
N GLY A 257 -2.25 -23.76 2.25
CA GLY A 257 -1.39 -23.92 1.07
C GLY A 257 -0.59 -22.68 0.66
N GLY A 258 -0.97 -21.51 1.15
CA GLY A 258 -0.31 -20.22 0.86
C GLY A 258 -0.36 -19.85 -0.63
N ILE A 259 -1.00 -18.73 -0.96
CA ILE A 259 -1.09 -18.23 -2.35
C ILE A 259 -0.04 -17.13 -2.56
N PRO A 260 0.66 -17.07 -3.72
CA PRO A 260 1.57 -15.99 -4.06
C PRO A 260 0.88 -14.62 -4.06
N LEU A 261 1.58 -13.60 -3.56
CA LEU A 261 1.15 -12.20 -3.57
C LEU A 261 2.03 -11.40 -4.53
#